data_9270c149da48a1b1abb35572d2447d5d
#
_entry.id   9270c149da48a1b1abb35572d2447d5d
#
_cell.length_a   1.000
_cell.length_b   1.000
_cell.length_c   1.000
_cell.angle_alpha   90.00
_cell.angle_beta   90.00
_cell.angle_gamma   90.00
#
_symmetry.space_group_name_H-M   'P 1'
#
loop_
_entity.id
_entity.type
_entity.pdbx_description
1 polymer ?
#
loop_
_entity_poly.entity_id
_entity_poly.type
_entity_poly.pdbx_seq_one_letter_code
_entity_poly.pdbx_strand_id
1 'polypeptide(L)'
;MIVILIVTMIGTLTWLGTFSPWSPVMDAWSAAPTPVDYVKGRTPLELQGALLVQSKQCRNCHSLGGVGGMRGPALDDTATRLTRDQIVRQIIQGGGNMPAYGKNLTPAEVNAIVAFLSTMHPSGEPPARDSARPAVPASE
;
A
#
# COMPACT_ATOMS: atom_id res chain seq x y z
N MET A 1 -11.84 -3.26 -46.56
CA MET A 1 -11.55 -1.93 -45.93
C MET A 1 -12.04 -1.83 -44.51
N ILE A 2 -13.31 -2.11 -44.18
CA ILE A 2 -13.87 -2.02 -42.82
C ILE A 2 -13.16 -2.94 -41.83
N VAL A 3 -12.86 -4.19 -42.19
CA VAL A 3 -12.16 -5.15 -41.32
C VAL A 3 -10.76 -4.64 -40.95
N ILE A 4 -10.02 -4.05 -41.88
CA ILE A 4 -8.70 -3.48 -41.65
C ILE A 4 -8.79 -2.30 -40.66
N LEU A 5 -9.78 -1.44 -40.81
CA LEU A 5 -10.01 -0.31 -39.88
C LEU A 5 -10.31 -0.81 -38.46
N ILE A 6 -11.18 -1.84 -38.34
CA ILE A 6 -11.54 -2.41 -37.04
C ILE A 6 -10.31 -3.03 -36.37
N VAL A 7 -9.53 -3.83 -37.09
CA VAL A 7 -8.32 -4.49 -36.57
C VAL A 7 -7.28 -3.44 -36.15
N THR A 8 -7.07 -2.40 -36.97
CA THR A 8 -6.13 -1.33 -36.66
C THR A 8 -6.58 -0.55 -35.42
N MET A 9 -7.88 -0.25 -35.30
CA MET A 9 -8.42 0.47 -34.16
C MET A 9 -8.28 -0.35 -32.86
N ILE A 10 -8.65 -1.64 -32.89
CA ILE A 10 -8.51 -2.54 -31.74
C ILE A 10 -7.03 -2.67 -31.34
N GLY A 11 -6.15 -2.89 -32.33
CA GLY A 11 -4.71 -2.99 -32.10
C GLY A 11 -4.13 -1.73 -31.43
N THR A 12 -4.50 -0.54 -31.96
CA THR A 12 -4.07 0.73 -31.40
C THR A 12 -4.57 0.97 -29.99
N LEU A 13 -5.86 0.68 -29.72
CA LEU A 13 -6.44 0.85 -28.39
C LEU A 13 -5.83 -0.13 -27.38
N THR A 14 -5.58 -1.37 -27.80
CA THR A 14 -4.92 -2.37 -26.96
C THR A 14 -3.49 -1.93 -26.65
N TRP A 15 -2.74 -1.48 -27.66
CA TRP A 15 -1.38 -1.00 -27.49
C TRP A 15 -1.31 0.22 -26.55
N LEU A 16 -2.17 1.22 -26.77
CA LEU A 16 -2.26 2.39 -25.88
C LEU A 16 -2.66 2.00 -24.44
N GLY A 17 -3.57 1.04 -24.27
CA GLY A 17 -3.99 0.55 -22.96
C GLY A 17 -2.91 -0.20 -22.21
N THR A 18 -2.09 -0.99 -22.90
CA THR A 18 -1.00 -1.77 -22.31
C THR A 18 0.19 -0.91 -21.87
N PHE A 19 0.47 0.15 -22.62
CA PHE A 19 1.58 1.08 -22.31
C PHE A 19 1.17 2.28 -21.45
N SER A 20 -0.07 2.31 -21.00
CA SER A 20 -0.56 3.39 -20.15
C SER A 20 0.07 3.31 -18.74
N PRO A 21 0.71 4.38 -18.24
CA PRO A 21 1.41 4.37 -16.94
C PRO A 21 0.47 4.15 -15.74
N TRP A 22 -0.83 4.15 -15.96
CA TRP A 22 -1.85 3.88 -14.94
C TRP A 22 -2.54 2.52 -15.11
N SER A 23 -2.10 1.70 -16.07
CA SER A 23 -2.68 0.36 -16.28
C SER A 23 -2.20 -0.60 -15.19
N PRO A 24 -3.06 -1.10 -14.30
CA PRO A 24 -2.65 -1.98 -13.22
C PRO A 24 -2.32 -3.41 -13.68
N VAL A 25 -2.62 -3.73 -14.95
CA VAL A 25 -2.57 -5.12 -15.45
C VAL A 25 -1.18 -5.52 -15.92
N MET A 26 -0.34 -4.56 -16.27
CA MET A 26 0.95 -4.83 -16.92
C MET A 26 2.16 -4.51 -16.07
N ASP A 27 1.97 -3.96 -14.88
CA ASP A 27 3.08 -3.57 -14.03
C ASP A 27 3.50 -4.71 -13.09
N ALA A 28 4.66 -5.30 -13.36
CA ALA A 28 5.28 -6.34 -12.53
C ALA A 28 5.47 -5.90 -11.04
N TRP A 29 5.39 -4.61 -10.75
CA TRP A 29 5.52 -4.08 -9.40
C TRP A 29 4.38 -4.54 -8.45
N SER A 30 3.19 -4.83 -8.97
CA SER A 30 2.08 -5.32 -8.13
C SER A 30 2.39 -6.67 -7.48
N ALA A 31 3.20 -7.50 -8.15
CA ALA A 31 3.67 -8.79 -7.65
C ALA A 31 5.06 -8.69 -6.99
N ALA A 32 5.76 -7.57 -7.14
CA ALA A 32 7.08 -7.39 -6.54
C ALA A 32 6.98 -7.40 -5.01
N PRO A 33 7.88 -8.11 -4.31
CA PRO A 33 7.88 -8.12 -2.85
C PRO A 33 8.15 -6.71 -2.30
N THR A 34 7.68 -6.47 -1.08
CA THR A 34 8.03 -5.23 -0.37
C THR A 34 9.55 -5.12 -0.26
N PRO A 35 10.17 -3.98 -0.63
CA PRO A 35 11.61 -3.82 -0.56
C PRO A 35 12.16 -4.12 0.83
N VAL A 36 13.32 -4.75 0.89
CA VAL A 36 13.92 -5.24 2.14
C VAL A 36 14.16 -4.14 3.16
N ASP A 37 14.43 -2.92 2.70
CA ASP A 37 14.67 -1.77 3.58
C ASP A 37 13.43 -1.38 4.40
N TYR A 38 12.23 -1.69 3.90
CA TYR A 38 10.97 -1.43 4.59
C TYR A 38 10.58 -2.53 5.60
N VAL A 39 11.22 -3.69 5.54
CA VAL A 39 10.90 -4.83 6.42
C VAL A 39 12.02 -5.13 7.42
N LYS A 40 13.24 -4.66 7.17
CA LYS A 40 14.39 -4.87 8.03
C LYS A 40 14.20 -4.19 9.40
N GLY A 41 14.44 -4.94 10.48
CA GLY A 41 14.38 -4.42 11.84
C GLY A 41 12.97 -4.13 12.38
N ARG A 42 11.93 -4.57 11.69
CA ARG A 42 10.53 -4.39 12.10
C ARG A 42 10.10 -5.41 13.14
N THR A 43 9.12 -5.03 13.94
CA THR A 43 8.45 -5.94 14.87
C THR A 43 7.61 -6.97 14.10
N PRO A 44 7.27 -8.12 14.70
CA PRO A 44 6.41 -9.12 14.06
C PRO A 44 5.05 -8.55 13.59
N LEU A 45 4.47 -7.63 14.34
CA LEU A 45 3.20 -6.98 13.98
C LEU A 45 3.36 -6.08 12.74
N GLU A 46 4.44 -5.31 12.66
CA GLU A 46 4.74 -4.46 11.51
C GLU A 46 5.06 -5.29 10.26
N LEU A 47 5.76 -6.42 10.41
CA LEU A 47 6.01 -7.36 9.31
C LEU A 47 4.71 -7.95 8.79
N GLN A 48 3.80 -8.34 9.69
CA GLN A 48 2.46 -8.78 9.29
C GLN A 48 1.72 -7.68 8.53
N GLY A 49 1.82 -6.42 8.97
CA GLY A 49 1.27 -5.27 8.26
C GLY A 49 1.85 -5.09 6.88
N ALA A 50 3.17 -5.21 6.71
CA ALA A 50 3.84 -5.15 5.41
C ALA A 50 3.35 -6.24 4.45
N LEU A 51 3.20 -7.49 4.95
CA LEU A 51 2.65 -8.61 4.19
C LEU A 51 1.19 -8.36 3.78
N LEU A 52 0.39 -7.77 4.66
CA LEU A 52 -1.00 -7.42 4.37
C LEU A 52 -1.08 -6.30 3.32
N VAL A 53 -0.25 -5.27 3.39
CA VAL A 53 -0.16 -4.22 2.36
C VAL A 53 0.15 -4.84 0.99
N GLN A 54 1.01 -5.86 0.95
CA GLN A 54 1.32 -6.59 -0.28
C GLN A 54 0.15 -7.48 -0.73
N SER A 55 -0.36 -8.35 0.14
CA SER A 55 -1.39 -9.35 -0.19
C SER A 55 -2.77 -8.74 -0.49
N LYS A 56 -3.11 -7.64 0.16
CA LYS A 56 -4.35 -6.88 -0.11
C LYS A 56 -4.19 -5.90 -1.27
N GLN A 57 -3.06 -5.94 -1.97
CA GLN A 57 -2.78 -5.18 -3.19
C GLN A 57 -2.89 -3.65 -3.03
N CYS A 58 -2.58 -3.12 -1.85
CA CYS A 58 -2.57 -1.68 -1.61
C CYS A 58 -1.63 -0.94 -2.59
N ARG A 59 -0.54 -1.62 -2.99
CA ARG A 59 0.45 -1.11 -3.95
C ARG A 59 -0.04 -0.99 -5.39
N ASN A 60 -1.22 -1.51 -5.70
CA ASN A 60 -1.84 -1.27 -7.01
C ASN A 60 -2.24 0.20 -7.21
N CYS A 61 -2.44 0.90 -6.11
CA CYS A 61 -2.79 2.32 -6.13
C CYS A 61 -1.73 3.20 -5.47
N HIS A 62 -0.99 2.67 -4.50
CA HIS A 62 0.01 3.41 -3.73
C HIS A 62 1.43 2.93 -4.06
N SER A 63 2.35 3.87 -4.20
CA SER A 63 3.78 3.54 -4.27
C SER A 63 4.39 3.32 -2.89
N LEU A 64 5.42 2.50 -2.83
CA LEU A 64 6.31 2.30 -1.69
C LEU A 64 7.74 2.18 -2.20
N GLY A 65 8.64 3.05 -1.74
CA GLY A 65 9.99 3.13 -2.28
C GLY A 65 10.05 3.53 -3.76
N GLY A 66 9.12 4.36 -4.20
CA GLY A 66 9.00 4.77 -5.60
C GLY A 66 8.46 3.68 -6.54
N VAL A 67 8.12 2.49 -6.01
CA VAL A 67 7.58 1.36 -6.79
C VAL A 67 6.14 1.11 -6.39
N GLY A 68 5.23 1.14 -7.35
CA GLY A 68 3.79 0.95 -7.13
C GLY A 68 2.92 1.88 -7.97
N GLY A 69 1.61 1.84 -7.73
CA GLY A 69 0.66 2.71 -8.41
C GLY A 69 0.73 4.16 -7.97
N MET A 70 0.31 5.05 -8.86
CA MET A 70 0.29 6.50 -8.62
C MET A 70 -1.15 7.06 -8.53
N ARG A 71 -2.13 6.21 -8.24
CA ARG A 71 -3.53 6.63 -8.05
C ARG A 71 -3.80 7.20 -6.67
N GLY A 72 -3.02 6.76 -5.70
CA GLY A 72 -3.02 7.24 -4.32
C GLY A 72 -1.67 7.84 -3.96
N PRO A 73 -1.58 8.54 -2.82
CA PRO A 73 -0.31 9.08 -2.34
C PRO A 73 0.66 7.95 -2.00
N ALA A 74 1.96 8.26 -2.05
CA ALA A 74 3.01 7.34 -1.60
C ALA A 74 2.79 6.93 -0.14
N LEU A 75 3.18 5.70 0.20
CA LEU A 75 3.07 5.20 1.58
C LEU A 75 4.28 5.58 2.43
N ASP A 76 5.37 6.01 1.81
CA ASP A 76 6.66 6.28 2.43
C ASP A 76 6.62 7.35 3.53
N ASP A 77 5.67 8.28 3.42
CA ASP A 77 5.51 9.42 4.32
C ASP A 77 4.16 9.42 5.06
N THR A 78 3.49 8.28 5.12
CA THR A 78 2.15 8.17 5.72
C THR A 78 2.12 8.68 7.16
N ALA A 79 3.12 8.32 7.97
CA ALA A 79 3.18 8.71 9.37
C ALA A 79 3.47 10.21 9.61
N THR A 80 3.93 10.94 8.60
CA THR A 80 4.10 12.40 8.69
C THR A 80 2.83 13.15 8.30
N ARG A 81 1.99 12.53 7.48
CA ARG A 81 0.76 13.16 6.97
C ARG A 81 -0.48 12.83 7.79
N LEU A 82 -0.51 11.64 8.38
CA LEU A 82 -1.69 11.10 9.04
C LEU A 82 -1.35 10.59 10.44
N THR A 83 -2.22 10.88 11.39
CA THR A 83 -2.20 10.23 12.70
C THR A 83 -2.68 8.78 12.60
N ARG A 84 -2.38 7.95 13.60
CA ARG A 84 -2.81 6.56 13.66
C ARG A 84 -4.33 6.41 13.43
N ASP A 85 -5.14 7.24 14.09
CA ASP A 85 -6.59 7.18 13.97
C ASP A 85 -7.09 7.60 12.56
N GLN A 86 -6.39 8.53 11.92
CA GLN A 86 -6.68 8.92 10.55
C GLN A 86 -6.34 7.79 9.58
N ILE A 87 -5.23 7.06 9.79
CA ILE A 87 -4.87 5.88 8.99
C ILE A 87 -5.95 4.79 9.15
N VAL A 88 -6.37 4.49 10.39
CA VAL A 88 -7.46 3.54 10.66
C VAL A 88 -8.72 3.93 9.89
N ARG A 89 -9.14 5.19 10.02
CA ARG A 89 -10.35 5.70 9.36
C ARG A 89 -10.25 5.61 7.85
N GLN A 90 -9.10 6.00 7.28
CA GLN A 90 -8.88 5.96 5.84
C GLN A 90 -8.94 4.52 5.29
N ILE A 91 -8.38 3.54 6.00
CA ILE A 91 -8.43 2.12 5.60
C ILE A 91 -9.86 1.60 5.69
N ILE A 92 -10.58 1.88 6.79
CA ILE A 92 -11.91 1.31 7.02
C ILE A 92 -12.96 1.95 6.12
N GLN A 93 -12.95 3.26 6.00
CA GLN A 93 -13.99 4.02 5.30
C GLN A 93 -13.65 4.30 3.84
N GLY A 94 -12.35 4.27 3.50
CA GLY A 94 -11.90 4.74 2.21
C GLY A 94 -12.02 6.25 2.08
N GLY A 95 -12.09 6.72 0.84
CA GLY A 95 -12.28 8.14 0.53
C GLY A 95 -11.67 8.52 -0.80
N GLY A 96 -12.29 9.46 -1.51
CA GLY A 96 -11.91 9.76 -2.88
C GLY A 96 -11.99 8.51 -3.76
N ASN A 97 -10.86 8.12 -4.35
CA ASN A 97 -10.76 6.90 -5.17
C ASN A 97 -10.31 5.66 -4.38
N MET A 98 -10.06 5.77 -3.08
CA MET A 98 -9.66 4.64 -2.24
C MET A 98 -10.90 3.86 -1.79
N PRO A 99 -11.00 2.56 -2.09
CA PRO A 99 -12.12 1.74 -1.63
C PRO A 99 -12.09 1.55 -0.11
N ALA A 100 -13.28 1.32 0.47
CA ALA A 100 -13.44 1.00 1.88
C ALA A 100 -13.08 -0.47 2.14
N TYR A 101 -12.09 -0.72 2.99
CA TYR A 101 -11.64 -2.08 3.33
C TYR A 101 -12.27 -2.64 4.61
N GLY A 102 -13.11 -1.86 5.31
CA GLY A 102 -13.67 -2.25 6.60
C GLY A 102 -14.44 -3.57 6.62
N LYS A 103 -14.99 -4.00 5.48
CA LYS A 103 -15.66 -5.30 5.33
C LYS A 103 -14.72 -6.45 4.96
N ASN A 104 -13.52 -6.12 4.47
CA ASN A 104 -12.57 -7.08 3.90
C ASN A 104 -11.35 -7.32 4.79
N LEU A 105 -11.27 -6.63 5.91
CA LEU A 105 -10.19 -6.72 6.89
C LEU A 105 -10.76 -6.97 8.28
N THR A 106 -10.15 -7.89 8.99
CA THR A 106 -10.41 -8.08 10.43
C THR A 106 -9.79 -6.94 11.24
N PRO A 107 -10.26 -6.66 12.46
CA PRO A 107 -9.64 -5.67 13.32
C PRO A 107 -8.14 -5.91 13.58
N ALA A 108 -7.71 -7.18 13.66
CA ALA A 108 -6.31 -7.55 13.81
C ALA A 108 -5.48 -7.19 12.58
N GLU A 109 -6.00 -7.44 11.36
CA GLU A 109 -5.35 -7.05 10.10
C GLU A 109 -5.25 -5.52 9.97
N VAL A 110 -6.29 -4.79 10.31
CA VAL A 110 -6.26 -3.32 10.33
C VAL A 110 -5.18 -2.84 11.30
N ASN A 111 -5.12 -3.39 12.52
CA ASN A 111 -4.11 -3.02 13.51
C ASN A 111 -2.67 -3.28 12.99
N ALA A 112 -2.44 -4.41 12.34
CA ALA A 112 -1.14 -4.73 11.76
C ALA A 112 -0.75 -3.76 10.62
N ILE A 113 -1.66 -3.48 9.68
CA ILE A 113 -1.43 -2.52 8.60
C ILE A 113 -1.13 -1.13 9.18
N VAL A 114 -1.91 -0.69 10.16
CA VAL A 114 -1.72 0.61 10.82
C VAL A 114 -0.40 0.65 11.58
N ALA A 115 0.00 -0.43 12.26
CA ALA A 115 1.29 -0.52 12.92
C ALA A 115 2.44 -0.30 11.90
N PHE A 116 2.38 -0.97 10.75
CA PHE A 116 3.36 -0.81 9.68
C PHE A 116 3.36 0.61 9.12
N LEU A 117 2.20 1.15 8.70
CA LEU A 117 2.11 2.47 8.09
C LEU A 117 2.46 3.61 9.05
N SER A 118 2.24 3.43 10.35
CA SER A 118 2.63 4.41 11.37
C SER A 118 4.14 4.55 11.55
N THR A 119 4.92 3.68 10.93
CA THR A 119 6.38 3.75 10.93
C THR A 119 6.97 4.33 9.64
N MET A 120 6.12 4.72 8.68
CA MET A 120 6.54 5.23 7.38
C MET A 120 6.89 6.73 7.47
N HIS A 121 8.19 7.02 7.37
CA HIS A 121 8.74 8.38 7.34
C HIS A 121 9.53 8.61 6.04
N PRO A 122 9.63 9.85 5.53
CA PRO A 122 10.24 10.16 4.23
C PRO A 122 11.69 9.69 4.05
N SER A 123 12.44 9.55 5.13
CA SER A 123 13.85 9.14 5.13
C SER A 123 14.06 7.63 5.03
N GLY A 124 12.98 6.81 5.04
CA GLY A 124 13.12 5.36 5.14
C GLY A 124 13.76 4.88 6.44
N GLU A 125 14.14 5.81 7.31
CA GLU A 125 14.70 5.52 8.63
C GLU A 125 13.60 4.90 9.50
N PRO A 126 13.83 3.74 10.11
CA PRO A 126 12.86 3.19 11.04
C PRO A 126 12.68 4.21 12.17
N PRO A 127 11.44 4.55 12.57
CA PRO A 127 11.20 5.51 13.62
C PRO A 127 12.01 5.08 14.84
N ALA A 128 12.63 6.05 15.53
CA ALA A 128 13.21 5.82 16.84
C ALA A 128 12.12 5.11 17.65
N ARG A 129 12.40 3.88 18.08
CA ARG A 129 11.45 3.10 18.88
C ARG A 129 11.00 4.01 20.00
N ASP A 130 9.72 4.24 20.05
CA ASP A 130 9.13 5.01 21.14
C ASP A 130 9.46 4.28 22.45
N SER A 131 10.53 4.70 23.08
CA SER A 131 11.01 4.18 24.36
C SER A 131 10.04 4.49 25.52
N ALA A 132 8.90 5.09 25.19
CA ALA A 132 7.88 5.53 26.12
C ALA A 132 6.64 4.62 26.18
N ARG A 133 6.64 3.42 25.54
CA ARG A 133 5.56 2.48 25.80
C ARG A 133 5.87 1.72 27.10
N PRO A 134 5.15 1.97 28.21
CA PRO A 134 5.31 1.16 29.42
C PRO A 134 5.01 -0.29 29.06
N ALA A 135 5.89 -1.20 29.49
CA ALA A 135 5.66 -2.63 29.37
C ALA A 135 4.29 -2.96 29.97
N VAL A 136 3.40 -3.53 29.17
CA VAL A 136 2.15 -4.09 29.66
C VAL A 136 2.55 -5.22 30.62
N PRO A 137 2.22 -5.17 31.92
CA PRO A 137 2.55 -6.25 32.82
C PRO A 137 1.87 -7.52 32.31
N ALA A 138 2.65 -8.60 32.20
CA ALA A 138 2.11 -9.93 31.94
C ALA A 138 1.12 -10.23 33.09
N SER A 139 -0.17 -10.39 32.74
CA SER A 139 -1.17 -10.90 33.70
C SER A 139 -0.83 -12.36 34.00
N GLU A 140 -0.43 -12.62 35.23
CA GLU A 140 -0.41 -13.97 35.80
C GLU A 140 -1.80 -14.60 35.80
#